data_c47cf2f3af6d06f6fe77180e8bc375e7
#
_entry.id   c47cf2f3af6d06f6fe77180e8bc375e7
#
_cell.length_a   1.000
_cell.length_b   1.000
_cell.length_c   1.000
_cell.angle_alpha   90.00
_cell.angle_beta   90.00
_cell.angle_gamma   90.00
#
_symmetry.space_group_name_H-M   'P 1'
#
loop_
_entity.id
_entity.type
_entity.pdbx_description
1 polymer ?
#
loop_
_entity_poly.entity_id
_entity_poly.type
_entity_poly.pdbx_seq_one_letter_code
_entity_poly.pdbx_strand_id
1 'polypeptide(L)'
;QIVWARSAVRIDLAGGWTDTPPYSLYAGGNVVNMAINLNGQPPLQVYVKPNKLHKIVCRSIDLGAMEVITSYEELRAFNQVGSPFSIPKAALALAGFLPEFCSQEYLSLQQQLDSFGFGIDITLLSAIPAGSGLGTSSILAATVLGALSDFCGLAWDKNEICNRTLVLEQMLTTGGGWQDQYGGVLHGVKLLQSSPGFEQKPAASWLPDTLFKREDYKACHLLYYTGLTRTAKNILSEIVRGMFLNESKRLNILQEMKTHALDM
;
A
#
# COMPACT_ATOMS: atom_id res chain seq x y z
N GLN A 1 15.83 19.43 -1.06
CA GLN A 1 15.95 18.09 -0.47
C GLN A 1 15.46 17.04 -1.48
N ILE A 2 16.13 15.90 -1.59
CA ILE A 2 15.68 14.73 -2.34
C ILE A 2 15.31 13.67 -1.32
N VAL A 3 14.10 13.10 -1.43
CA VAL A 3 13.64 11.99 -0.60
C VAL A 3 13.70 10.71 -1.42
N TRP A 4 14.25 9.67 -0.84
CA TRP A 4 14.31 8.33 -1.42
C TRP A 4 13.70 7.34 -0.44
N ALA A 5 12.44 6.98 -0.67
CA ALA A 5 11.74 5.97 0.11
C ALA A 5 11.84 4.59 -0.56
N ARG A 6 11.97 3.53 0.25
CA ARG A 6 12.09 2.14 -0.21
C ARG A 6 11.31 1.22 0.70
N SER A 7 10.65 0.24 0.12
CA SER A 7 9.89 -0.76 0.90
C SER A 7 10.17 -2.17 0.43
N ALA A 8 10.21 -3.09 1.38
CA ALA A 8 10.12 -4.51 1.15
C ALA A 8 8.74 -4.86 0.55
N VAL A 9 8.58 -6.06 0.05
CA VAL A 9 7.27 -6.67 -0.20
C VAL A 9 6.95 -7.66 0.89
N ARG A 10 5.76 -8.26 0.86
CA ARG A 10 5.33 -9.18 1.90
C ARG A 10 4.95 -10.55 1.33
N ILE A 11 5.19 -11.58 2.12
CA ILE A 11 4.60 -12.91 1.94
C ILE A 11 3.58 -13.10 3.05
N ASP A 12 2.36 -13.50 2.68
CA ASP A 12 1.33 -13.97 3.60
C ASP A 12 1.64 -15.43 3.96
N LEU A 13 1.83 -15.70 5.23
CA LEU A 13 2.12 -17.04 5.74
C LEU A 13 0.84 -17.72 6.27
N ALA A 14 -0.04 -16.96 6.91
CA ALA A 14 -1.32 -17.45 7.42
C ALA A 14 -2.31 -16.29 7.65
N GLY A 15 -3.59 -16.58 7.52
CA GLY A 15 -4.67 -15.67 7.91
C GLY A 15 -5.05 -14.60 6.91
N GLY A 16 -4.46 -14.57 5.73
CA GLY A 16 -4.84 -13.63 4.68
C GLY A 16 -6.34 -13.68 4.35
N TRP A 17 -6.90 -12.57 3.89
CA TRP A 17 -8.33 -12.28 3.71
C TRP A 17 -9.10 -11.97 5.00
N THR A 18 -8.61 -12.38 6.18
CA THR A 18 -9.27 -12.01 7.45
C THR A 18 -9.15 -10.53 7.79
N ASP A 19 -8.18 -9.86 7.16
CA ASP A 19 -7.95 -8.41 7.21
C ASP A 19 -8.86 -7.60 6.29
N THR A 20 -9.63 -8.28 5.41
CA THR A 20 -10.40 -7.62 4.36
C THR A 20 -11.82 -7.27 4.84
N PRO A 21 -12.28 -6.01 4.62
CA PRO A 21 -13.68 -5.66 4.86
C PRO A 21 -14.63 -6.44 3.92
N PRO A 22 -15.85 -6.77 4.38
CA PRO A 22 -16.45 -6.43 5.67
C PRO A 22 -16.07 -7.34 6.82
N TYR A 23 -15.43 -8.51 6.58
CA TYR A 23 -15.12 -9.48 7.63
C TYR A 23 -14.32 -8.84 8.76
N SER A 24 -13.25 -8.12 8.46
CA SER A 24 -12.40 -7.47 9.47
C SER A 24 -13.16 -6.47 10.35
N LEU A 25 -14.22 -5.85 9.81
CA LEU A 25 -14.98 -4.82 10.54
C LEU A 25 -15.83 -5.42 11.66
N TYR A 26 -16.35 -6.63 11.53
CA TYR A 26 -17.17 -7.26 12.57
C TYR A 26 -16.52 -8.42 13.30
N ALA A 27 -15.50 -9.02 12.73
CA ALA A 27 -14.79 -10.14 13.35
C ALA A 27 -13.35 -9.81 13.79
N GLY A 28 -12.77 -8.71 13.26
CA GLY A 28 -11.34 -8.48 13.34
C GLY A 28 -10.55 -9.47 12.49
N GLY A 29 -9.28 -9.19 12.23
CA GLY A 29 -8.39 -10.02 11.42
C GLY A 29 -7.14 -10.45 12.18
N ASN A 30 -6.61 -11.63 11.85
CA ASN A 30 -5.30 -12.11 12.26
C ASN A 30 -4.52 -12.54 11.03
N VAL A 31 -3.35 -11.95 10.81
CA VAL A 31 -2.49 -12.29 9.67
C VAL A 31 -1.05 -12.43 10.13
N VAL A 32 -0.44 -13.57 9.84
CA VAL A 32 1.02 -13.74 9.95
C VAL A 32 1.65 -13.49 8.61
N ASN A 33 2.53 -12.52 8.54
CA ASN A 33 3.26 -12.22 7.31
C ASN A 33 4.72 -11.90 7.56
N MET A 34 5.48 -11.91 6.48
CA MET A 34 6.91 -11.66 6.47
C MET A 34 7.27 -10.62 5.41
N ALA A 35 8.01 -9.59 5.82
CA ALA A 35 8.61 -8.65 4.87
C ALA A 35 9.84 -9.26 4.23
N ILE A 36 9.95 -9.18 2.91
CA ILE A 36 11.09 -9.70 2.15
C ILE A 36 11.68 -8.66 1.20
N ASN A 37 13.00 -8.67 1.10
CA ASN A 37 13.74 -8.01 0.04
C ASN A 37 14.04 -9.02 -1.08
N LEU A 38 14.13 -8.56 -2.31
CA LEU A 38 14.56 -9.38 -3.43
C LEU A 38 16.04 -9.13 -3.72
N ASN A 39 16.84 -10.19 -3.72
CA ASN A 39 18.31 -10.09 -3.87
C ASN A 39 18.94 -9.06 -2.91
N GLY A 40 18.45 -8.99 -1.67
CA GLY A 40 18.93 -8.07 -0.65
C GLY A 40 18.51 -6.61 -0.82
N GLN A 41 17.67 -6.30 -1.83
CA GLN A 41 17.22 -4.94 -2.11
C GLN A 41 15.69 -4.80 -1.96
N PRO A 42 15.23 -3.70 -1.35
CA PRO A 42 13.80 -3.36 -1.36
C PRO A 42 13.32 -3.14 -2.80
N PRO A 43 12.34 -3.91 -3.28
CA PRO A 43 11.96 -3.88 -4.69
C PRO A 43 11.07 -2.70 -5.08
N LEU A 44 10.47 -2.01 -4.12
CA LEU A 44 9.63 -0.84 -4.37
C LEU A 44 10.38 0.41 -3.92
N GLN A 45 10.52 1.36 -4.84
CA GLN A 45 11.30 2.57 -4.61
C GLN A 45 10.57 3.79 -5.16
N VAL A 46 10.65 4.88 -4.42
CA VAL A 46 10.03 6.16 -4.77
C VAL A 46 11.04 7.28 -4.53
N TYR A 47 11.25 8.11 -5.53
CA TYR A 47 12.07 9.31 -5.43
C TYR A 47 11.17 10.53 -5.53
N VAL A 48 11.30 11.45 -4.58
CA VAL A 48 10.60 12.75 -4.61
C VAL A 48 11.63 13.86 -4.55
N LYS A 49 11.55 14.80 -5.47
CA LYS A 49 12.43 15.96 -5.50
C LYS A 49 11.66 17.22 -5.94
N PRO A 50 12.14 18.42 -5.55
CA PRO A 50 11.56 19.67 -6.04
C PRO A 50 11.92 19.90 -7.49
N ASN A 51 11.05 20.61 -8.23
CA ASN A 51 11.36 21.18 -9.55
C ASN A 51 11.04 22.67 -9.59
N LYS A 52 11.73 23.40 -10.46
CA LYS A 52 11.56 24.85 -10.64
C LYS A 52 10.39 25.22 -11.56
N LEU A 53 9.70 24.23 -12.12
CA LEU A 53 8.62 24.44 -13.08
C LEU A 53 7.27 24.67 -12.40
N HIS A 54 7.20 24.54 -11.06
CA HIS A 54 5.96 24.63 -10.29
C HIS A 54 4.84 23.75 -10.87
N LYS A 55 5.19 22.51 -11.21
CA LYS A 55 4.29 21.48 -11.74
C LYS A 55 4.51 20.20 -10.97
N ILE A 56 3.54 19.32 -11.02
CA ILE A 56 3.71 17.94 -10.52
C ILE A 56 4.04 17.07 -11.72
N VAL A 57 5.12 16.31 -11.62
CA VAL A 57 5.56 15.38 -12.66
C VAL A 57 5.69 13.99 -12.07
N CYS A 58 4.91 13.05 -12.57
CA CYS A 58 4.97 11.64 -12.18
C CYS A 58 5.66 10.83 -13.28
N ARG A 59 6.60 9.96 -12.90
CA ARG A 59 7.31 9.02 -13.79
C ARG A 59 7.26 7.62 -13.21
N SER A 60 7.06 6.63 -14.07
CA SER A 60 7.25 5.21 -13.73
C SER A 60 8.37 4.66 -14.61
N ILE A 61 9.43 4.18 -13.96
CA ILE A 61 10.61 3.63 -14.66
C ILE A 61 10.24 2.29 -15.32
N ASP A 62 9.58 1.42 -14.57
CA ASP A 62 9.18 0.09 -15.00
C ASP A 62 8.13 0.09 -16.12
N LEU A 63 7.24 1.09 -16.14
CA LEU A 63 6.22 1.24 -17.19
C LEU A 63 6.67 2.14 -18.35
N GLY A 64 7.80 2.85 -18.22
CA GLY A 64 8.25 3.83 -19.22
C GLY A 64 7.26 4.98 -19.42
N ALA A 65 6.44 5.30 -18.40
CA ALA A 65 5.37 6.29 -18.49
C ALA A 65 5.73 7.58 -17.76
N MET A 66 5.18 8.70 -18.24
CA MET A 66 5.30 10.00 -17.61
C MET A 66 4.00 10.79 -17.76
N GLU A 67 3.63 11.51 -16.72
CA GLU A 67 2.48 12.44 -16.73
C GLU A 67 2.86 13.74 -16.04
N VAL A 68 2.41 14.86 -16.60
CA VAL A 68 2.54 16.19 -16.01
C VAL A 68 1.16 16.64 -15.56
N ILE A 69 1.04 17.04 -14.31
CA ILE A 69 -0.20 17.47 -13.67
C ILE A 69 -0.09 18.95 -13.38
N THR A 70 -1.01 19.73 -13.92
CA THR A 70 -1.01 21.20 -13.86
C THR A 70 -2.29 21.77 -13.24
N SER A 71 -3.31 20.94 -13.03
CA SER A 71 -4.60 21.38 -12.51
C SER A 71 -5.13 20.42 -11.43
N TYR A 72 -6.05 20.91 -10.61
CA TYR A 72 -6.79 20.08 -9.67
C TYR A 72 -7.66 19.03 -10.35
N GLU A 73 -8.17 19.32 -11.55
CA GLU A 73 -8.95 18.38 -12.33
C GLU A 73 -8.13 17.15 -12.74
N GLU A 74 -6.91 17.40 -13.26
CA GLU A 74 -5.97 16.33 -13.59
C GLU A 74 -5.55 15.52 -12.35
N LEU A 75 -5.37 16.18 -11.21
CA LEU A 75 -5.03 15.52 -9.96
C LEU A 75 -6.20 14.69 -9.39
N ARG A 76 -7.45 15.16 -9.52
CA ARG A 76 -8.66 14.41 -9.13
C ARG A 76 -8.90 13.16 -9.96
N ALA A 77 -8.32 13.06 -11.14
CA ALA A 77 -8.46 11.90 -12.03
C ALA A 77 -7.68 10.67 -11.55
N PHE A 78 -7.50 10.49 -10.23
CA PHE A 78 -6.83 9.32 -9.65
C PHE A 78 -7.63 8.02 -9.79
N ASN A 79 -8.94 8.08 -10.00
CA ASN A 79 -9.81 6.92 -10.19
C ASN A 79 -9.99 6.54 -11.68
N GLN A 80 -9.28 7.17 -12.59
CA GLN A 80 -9.34 6.85 -14.01
C GLN A 80 -8.77 5.45 -14.26
N VAL A 81 -9.60 4.57 -14.81
CA VAL A 81 -9.21 3.19 -15.10
C VAL A 81 -8.04 3.15 -16.10
N GLY A 82 -7.01 2.39 -15.76
CA GLY A 82 -5.82 2.24 -16.62
C GLY A 82 -4.76 3.33 -16.46
N SER A 83 -4.97 4.34 -15.62
CA SER A 83 -3.92 5.33 -15.33
C SER A 83 -2.78 4.71 -14.52
N PRO A 84 -1.53 4.80 -14.97
CA PRO A 84 -0.38 4.31 -14.22
C PRO A 84 -0.04 5.18 -13.00
N PHE A 85 -0.68 6.35 -12.87
CA PHE A 85 -0.40 7.34 -11.83
C PHE A 85 -1.56 7.56 -10.86
N SER A 86 -2.53 6.65 -10.80
CA SER A 86 -3.63 6.72 -9.82
C SER A 86 -3.11 6.77 -8.37
N ILE A 87 -2.13 5.93 -8.03
CA ILE A 87 -1.53 5.89 -6.69
C ILE A 87 -0.87 7.23 -6.30
N PRO A 88 0.09 7.79 -7.07
CA PRO A 88 0.70 9.06 -6.69
C PRO A 88 -0.29 10.22 -6.69
N LYS A 89 -1.29 10.25 -7.58
CA LYS A 89 -2.36 11.28 -7.56
C LYS A 89 -3.18 11.21 -6.26
N ALA A 90 -3.64 10.03 -5.87
CA ALA A 90 -4.39 9.85 -4.63
C ALA A 90 -3.52 10.16 -3.38
N ALA A 91 -2.24 9.79 -3.41
CA ALA A 91 -1.30 10.11 -2.33
C ALA A 91 -1.06 11.63 -2.21
N LEU A 92 -0.92 12.34 -3.33
CA LEU A 92 -0.82 13.80 -3.35
C LEU A 92 -2.09 14.47 -2.82
N ALA A 93 -3.27 13.93 -3.14
CA ALA A 93 -4.53 14.39 -2.57
C ALA A 93 -4.49 14.31 -1.04
N LEU A 94 -4.15 13.14 -0.49
CA LEU A 94 -4.03 12.93 0.97
C LEU A 94 -2.92 13.76 1.62
N ALA A 95 -1.88 14.12 0.86
CA ALA A 95 -0.83 15.04 1.31
C ALA A 95 -1.24 16.53 1.30
N GLY A 96 -2.49 16.82 0.91
CA GLY A 96 -3.06 18.17 0.96
C GLY A 96 -2.95 18.96 -0.35
N PHE A 97 -2.63 18.32 -1.49
CA PHE A 97 -2.56 18.99 -2.79
C PHE A 97 -3.91 19.05 -3.53
N LEU A 98 -5.00 18.64 -2.89
CA LEU A 98 -6.36 18.92 -3.36
C LEU A 98 -7.12 19.77 -2.33
N PRO A 99 -7.99 20.68 -2.79
CA PRO A 99 -8.77 21.53 -1.89
C PRO A 99 -9.56 20.76 -0.82
N GLU A 100 -10.08 19.58 -1.17
CA GLU A 100 -10.85 18.72 -0.28
C GLU A 100 -10.04 18.19 0.91
N PHE A 101 -8.72 18.17 0.80
CA PHE A 101 -7.80 17.66 1.81
C PHE A 101 -6.87 18.75 2.35
N CYS A 102 -7.05 20.00 1.94
CA CYS A 102 -6.23 21.14 2.35
C CYS A 102 -7.02 22.07 3.26
N SER A 103 -6.41 22.53 4.35
CA SER A 103 -7.03 23.52 5.25
C SER A 103 -6.93 24.96 4.72
N GLN A 104 -6.08 25.18 3.73
CA GLN A 104 -5.90 26.49 3.09
C GLN A 104 -6.61 26.50 1.73
N GLU A 105 -7.18 27.66 1.38
CA GLU A 105 -7.84 27.82 0.09
C GLU A 105 -6.85 28.40 -0.94
N TYR A 106 -6.79 27.77 -2.11
CA TYR A 106 -6.04 28.20 -3.27
C TYR A 106 -6.95 28.21 -4.50
N LEU A 107 -6.77 29.21 -5.37
CA LEU A 107 -7.56 29.33 -6.59
C LEU A 107 -7.19 28.28 -7.66
N SER A 108 -5.97 27.76 -7.60
CA SER A 108 -5.45 26.77 -8.54
C SER A 108 -4.30 25.96 -7.95
N LEU A 109 -4.03 24.80 -8.55
CA LEU A 109 -2.84 24.00 -8.20
C LEU A 109 -1.55 24.78 -8.41
N GLN A 110 -1.48 25.63 -9.43
CA GLN A 110 -0.33 26.49 -9.69
C GLN A 110 -0.09 27.44 -8.51
N GLN A 111 -1.13 28.12 -8.03
CA GLN A 111 -1.03 29.02 -6.89
C GLN A 111 -0.58 28.27 -5.62
N GLN A 112 -1.10 27.05 -5.42
CA GLN A 112 -0.69 26.22 -4.28
C GLN A 112 0.80 25.84 -4.36
N LEU A 113 1.29 25.44 -5.55
CA LEU A 113 2.69 25.11 -5.75
C LEU A 113 3.60 26.33 -5.67
N ASP A 114 3.13 27.52 -6.10
CA ASP A 114 3.85 28.78 -5.90
C ASP A 114 4.00 29.13 -4.42
N SER A 115 2.93 28.93 -3.66
CA SER A 115 2.95 29.09 -2.20
C SER A 115 3.84 28.06 -1.50
N PHE A 116 3.87 26.82 -2.01
CA PHE A 116 4.75 25.75 -1.53
C PHE A 116 6.22 26.01 -1.89
N GLY A 117 6.49 26.82 -2.92
CA GLY A 117 7.81 27.30 -3.33
C GLY A 117 8.45 26.52 -4.47
N PHE A 118 7.92 25.38 -4.87
CA PHE A 118 8.41 24.55 -5.98
C PHE A 118 7.37 23.54 -6.44
N GLY A 119 7.59 22.97 -7.62
CA GLY A 119 6.85 21.81 -8.09
C GLY A 119 7.43 20.50 -7.56
N ILE A 120 6.78 19.40 -7.84
CA ILE A 120 7.10 18.07 -7.28
C ILE A 120 7.36 17.09 -8.42
N ASP A 121 8.54 16.49 -8.44
CA ASP A 121 8.86 15.34 -9.28
C ASP A 121 8.77 14.06 -8.45
N ILE A 122 7.92 13.13 -8.86
CA ILE A 122 7.77 11.81 -8.24
C ILE A 122 8.19 10.76 -9.27
N THR A 123 9.16 9.93 -8.91
CA THR A 123 9.60 8.82 -9.76
C THR A 123 9.38 7.50 -9.03
N LEU A 124 8.65 6.59 -9.68
CA LEU A 124 8.30 5.28 -9.18
C LEU A 124 9.16 4.21 -9.84
N LEU A 125 9.58 3.22 -9.06
CA LEU A 125 10.20 1.99 -9.54
C LEU A 125 9.61 0.80 -8.80
N SER A 126 9.00 -0.12 -9.55
CA SER A 126 8.61 -1.44 -9.07
C SER A 126 9.44 -2.49 -9.78
N ALA A 127 10.33 -3.15 -9.05
CA ALA A 127 11.14 -4.24 -9.59
C ALA A 127 10.40 -5.60 -9.59
N ILE A 128 9.07 -5.57 -9.40
CA ILE A 128 8.20 -6.74 -9.38
C ILE A 128 6.97 -6.50 -10.25
N PRO A 129 6.50 -7.52 -10.98
CA PRO A 129 5.29 -7.41 -11.77
C PRO A 129 4.07 -7.08 -10.91
N ALA A 130 3.20 -6.20 -11.41
CA ALA A 130 1.88 -5.99 -10.82
C ALA A 130 1.09 -7.30 -10.82
N GLY A 131 0.30 -7.53 -9.78
CA GLY A 131 -0.49 -8.76 -9.64
C GLY A 131 0.32 -10.00 -9.25
N SER A 132 1.56 -9.83 -8.80
CA SER A 132 2.43 -10.93 -8.32
C SER A 132 1.93 -11.60 -7.02
N GLY A 133 0.98 -11.01 -6.31
CA GLY A 133 0.50 -11.49 -5.02
C GLY A 133 1.37 -11.10 -3.82
N LEU A 134 2.36 -10.22 -4.03
CA LEU A 134 3.30 -9.77 -2.99
C LEU A 134 2.90 -8.43 -2.33
N GLY A 135 1.67 -7.97 -2.52
CA GLY A 135 1.16 -6.71 -1.96
C GLY A 135 1.69 -5.45 -2.64
N THR A 136 2.17 -5.58 -3.89
CA THR A 136 2.91 -4.53 -4.60
C THR A 136 2.19 -3.18 -4.63
N SER A 137 0.89 -3.17 -4.95
CA SER A 137 0.12 -1.92 -5.12
C SER A 137 0.00 -1.14 -3.82
N SER A 138 -0.46 -1.79 -2.76
CA SER A 138 -0.66 -1.16 -1.44
C SER A 138 0.66 -0.73 -0.81
N ILE A 139 1.70 -1.54 -0.97
CA ILE A 139 3.03 -1.20 -0.44
C ILE A 139 3.66 -0.04 -1.23
N LEU A 140 3.46 0.01 -2.55
CA LEU A 140 3.90 1.15 -3.36
C LEU A 140 3.16 2.43 -2.93
N ALA A 141 1.85 2.34 -2.67
CA ALA A 141 1.07 3.46 -2.14
C ALA A 141 1.62 3.96 -0.79
N ALA A 142 1.91 3.03 0.14
CA ALA A 142 2.55 3.36 1.41
C ALA A 142 3.93 4.00 1.23
N THR A 143 4.72 3.54 0.26
CA THR A 143 6.04 4.09 -0.05
C THR A 143 5.94 5.52 -0.59
N VAL A 144 4.94 5.79 -1.46
CA VAL A 144 4.67 7.14 -1.97
C VAL A 144 4.22 8.06 -0.83
N LEU A 145 3.28 7.61 0.02
CA LEU A 145 2.82 8.38 1.18
C LEU A 145 3.96 8.70 2.15
N GLY A 146 4.84 7.73 2.43
CA GLY A 146 6.01 7.93 3.26
C GLY A 146 6.99 8.94 2.66
N ALA A 147 7.24 8.86 1.35
CA ALA A 147 8.09 9.82 0.64
C ALA A 147 7.51 11.24 0.66
N LEU A 148 6.20 11.38 0.47
CA LEU A 148 5.50 12.67 0.52
C LEU A 148 5.45 13.22 1.95
N SER A 149 5.25 12.36 2.95
CA SER A 149 5.30 12.77 4.36
C SER A 149 6.62 13.43 4.71
N ASP A 150 7.73 12.81 4.31
CA ASP A 150 9.08 13.32 4.57
C ASP A 150 9.37 14.59 3.73
N PHE A 151 8.97 14.58 2.46
CA PHE A 151 9.19 15.70 1.54
C PHE A 151 8.40 16.96 1.92
N CYS A 152 7.16 16.80 2.37
CA CYS A 152 6.26 17.90 2.74
C CYS A 152 6.32 18.24 4.23
N GLY A 153 7.08 17.50 5.05
CA GLY A 153 7.19 17.74 6.50
C GLY A 153 5.92 17.39 7.27
N LEU A 154 5.14 16.38 6.83
CA LEU A 154 3.87 16.01 7.44
C LEU A 154 4.03 15.15 8.71
N ALA A 155 5.23 14.63 8.95
CA ALA A 155 5.61 13.86 10.15
C ALA A 155 4.70 12.63 10.44
N TRP A 156 4.20 11.97 9.41
CA TRP A 156 3.42 10.74 9.58
C TRP A 156 4.33 9.59 10.00
N ASP A 157 3.97 8.91 11.06
CA ASP A 157 4.64 7.68 11.45
C ASP A 157 4.20 6.49 10.55
N LYS A 158 4.82 5.33 10.78
CA LYS A 158 4.52 4.13 9.97
C LYS A 158 3.08 3.66 10.09
N ASN A 159 2.45 3.80 11.26
CA ASN A 159 1.05 3.42 11.47
C ASN A 159 0.12 4.38 10.72
N GLU A 160 0.39 5.66 10.80
CA GLU A 160 -0.37 6.68 10.07
C GLU A 160 -0.24 6.48 8.55
N ILE A 161 0.97 6.19 8.04
CA ILE A 161 1.19 5.87 6.63
C ILE A 161 0.36 4.65 6.21
N CYS A 162 0.34 3.58 7.02
CA CYS A 162 -0.44 2.38 6.73
C CYS A 162 -1.96 2.67 6.76
N ASN A 163 -2.43 3.46 7.71
CA ASN A 163 -3.84 3.86 7.79
C ASN A 163 -4.24 4.72 6.59
N ARG A 164 -3.41 5.68 6.18
CA ARG A 164 -3.65 6.50 4.99
C ARG A 164 -3.60 5.67 3.71
N THR A 165 -2.81 4.62 3.68
CA THR A 165 -2.81 3.67 2.56
C THR A 165 -4.16 2.96 2.44
N LEU A 166 -4.77 2.56 3.56
CA LEU A 166 -6.11 1.97 3.55
C LEU A 166 -7.15 2.96 2.99
N VAL A 167 -7.09 4.24 3.39
CA VAL A 167 -7.94 5.30 2.84
C VAL A 167 -7.69 5.48 1.34
N LEU A 168 -6.43 5.52 0.92
CA LEU A 168 -6.03 5.66 -0.49
C LEU A 168 -6.62 4.52 -1.34
N GLU A 169 -6.57 3.29 -0.85
CA GLU A 169 -7.17 2.15 -1.55
C GLU A 169 -8.70 2.27 -1.69
N GLN A 170 -9.37 2.80 -0.68
CA GLN A 170 -10.81 3.11 -0.79
C GLN A 170 -11.07 4.20 -1.84
N MET A 171 -10.25 5.25 -1.90
CA MET A 171 -10.33 6.29 -2.94
C MET A 171 -10.17 5.70 -4.35
N LEU A 172 -9.30 4.70 -4.51
CA LEU A 172 -9.07 3.98 -5.77
C LEU A 172 -10.11 2.87 -6.03
N THR A 173 -11.05 2.66 -5.12
CA THR A 173 -12.08 1.60 -5.22
C THR A 173 -11.49 0.18 -5.32
N THR A 174 -10.31 -0.04 -4.82
CA THR A 174 -9.66 -1.36 -4.79
C THR A 174 -10.17 -2.22 -3.65
N GLY A 175 -10.57 -1.60 -2.53
CA GLY A 175 -11.27 -2.27 -1.43
C GLY A 175 -10.45 -3.34 -0.68
N GLY A 176 -9.11 -3.25 -0.73
CA GLY A 176 -8.20 -4.18 -0.05
C GLY A 176 -8.26 -4.10 1.48
N GLY A 177 -7.65 -5.09 2.13
CA GLY A 177 -7.42 -5.09 3.58
C GLY A 177 -6.17 -4.30 3.97
N TRP A 178 -5.75 -4.49 5.22
CA TRP A 178 -4.60 -3.77 5.77
C TRP A 178 -3.28 -4.57 5.76
N GLN A 179 -3.30 -5.87 5.46
CA GLN A 179 -2.12 -6.72 5.59
C GLN A 179 -0.94 -6.32 4.70
N ASP A 180 -1.21 -5.81 3.52
CA ASP A 180 -0.19 -5.55 2.51
C ASP A 180 0.75 -4.43 2.94
N GLN A 181 0.20 -3.25 3.23
CA GLN A 181 0.98 -2.10 3.66
C GLN A 181 1.68 -2.33 4.99
N TYR A 182 0.98 -2.90 5.99
CA TYR A 182 1.61 -3.26 7.26
C TYR A 182 2.69 -4.33 7.07
N GLY A 183 2.47 -5.27 6.14
CA GLY A 183 3.40 -6.33 5.81
C GLY A 183 4.72 -5.83 5.23
N GLY A 184 4.66 -4.86 4.31
CA GLY A 184 5.85 -4.30 3.65
C GLY A 184 6.53 -3.17 4.42
N VAL A 185 5.76 -2.32 5.09
CA VAL A 185 6.28 -1.16 5.85
C VAL A 185 6.94 -1.59 7.17
N LEU A 186 6.35 -2.58 7.85
CA LEU A 186 6.92 -3.15 9.07
C LEU A 186 7.78 -4.36 8.72
N HIS A 187 9.05 -4.31 9.10
CA HIS A 187 10.01 -5.37 8.79
C HIS A 187 9.80 -6.63 9.63
N GLY A 188 10.42 -7.73 9.20
CA GLY A 188 10.48 -8.99 9.94
C GLY A 188 9.25 -9.87 9.75
N VAL A 189 9.18 -10.94 10.53
CA VAL A 189 8.04 -11.85 10.64
C VAL A 189 7.15 -11.36 11.78
N LYS A 190 5.85 -11.26 11.53
CA LYS A 190 4.95 -10.66 12.51
C LYS A 190 3.53 -11.18 12.39
N LEU A 191 2.86 -11.28 13.54
CA LEU A 191 1.44 -11.40 13.65
C LEU A 191 0.82 -10.01 13.71
N LEU A 192 -0.08 -9.73 12.80
CA LEU A 192 -0.91 -8.53 12.76
C LEU A 192 -2.31 -8.87 13.20
N GLN A 193 -2.85 -8.14 14.15
CA GLN A 193 -4.18 -8.39 14.71
C GLN A 193 -5.00 -7.12 14.80
N SER A 194 -6.20 -7.12 14.23
CA SER A 194 -7.17 -6.04 14.41
C SER A 194 -8.36 -6.48 15.24
N SER A 195 -8.91 -5.56 16.00
CA SER A 195 -10.20 -5.73 16.66
C SER A 195 -11.35 -5.43 15.70
N PRO A 196 -12.56 -5.96 15.95
CA PRO A 196 -13.76 -5.50 15.26
C PRO A 196 -13.97 -3.99 15.42
N GLY A 197 -14.49 -3.35 14.37
CA GLY A 197 -14.77 -1.91 14.37
C GLY A 197 -14.39 -1.25 13.06
N PHE A 198 -14.89 -0.03 12.85
CA PHE A 198 -14.55 0.75 11.66
C PHE A 198 -13.11 1.27 11.67
N GLU A 199 -12.57 1.54 12.85
CA GLU A 199 -11.15 1.89 12.99
C GLU A 199 -10.30 0.62 12.93
N GLN A 200 -9.71 0.36 11.77
CA GLN A 200 -8.81 -0.76 11.58
C GLN A 200 -7.36 -0.32 11.87
N LYS A 201 -6.94 -0.52 13.12
CA LYS A 201 -5.57 -0.25 13.59
C LYS A 201 -4.93 -1.56 14.07
N PRO A 202 -4.38 -2.38 13.17
CA PRO A 202 -3.80 -3.65 13.57
C PRO A 202 -2.57 -3.44 14.47
N ALA A 203 -2.53 -4.18 15.56
CA ALA A 203 -1.36 -4.30 16.39
C ALA A 203 -0.39 -5.31 15.78
N ALA A 204 0.91 -5.00 15.81
CA ALA A 204 1.96 -5.89 15.34
C ALA A 204 2.72 -6.53 16.49
N SER A 205 2.76 -7.86 16.52
CA SER A 205 3.60 -8.65 17.40
C SER A 205 4.67 -9.36 16.59
N TRP A 206 5.94 -9.04 16.84
CA TRP A 206 7.06 -9.64 16.10
C TRP A 206 7.29 -11.08 16.58
N LEU A 207 7.42 -11.98 15.62
CA LEU A 207 7.69 -13.39 15.83
C LEU A 207 9.18 -13.69 15.64
N PRO A 208 9.70 -14.77 16.25
CA PRO A 208 11.06 -15.22 16.01
C PRO A 208 11.31 -15.51 14.53
N ASP A 209 12.34 -14.93 13.96
CA ASP A 209 12.68 -15.08 12.54
C ASP A 209 13.88 -16.00 12.28
N THR A 210 14.30 -16.74 13.29
CA THR A 210 15.46 -17.65 13.23
C THR A 210 15.33 -18.67 12.09
N LEU A 211 14.11 -19.21 11.85
CA LEU A 211 13.83 -20.15 10.78
C LEU A 211 14.18 -19.57 9.39
N PHE A 212 14.01 -18.25 9.21
CA PHE A 212 14.23 -17.57 7.93
C PHE A 212 15.61 -16.94 7.80
N LYS A 213 16.35 -16.78 8.91
CA LYS A 213 17.67 -16.12 8.93
C LYS A 213 18.86 -17.06 9.01
N ARG A 214 18.70 -18.25 9.55
CA ARG A 214 19.78 -19.23 9.63
C ARG A 214 20.18 -19.71 8.24
N GLU A 215 21.47 -19.77 7.96
CA GLU A 215 21.99 -20.14 6.63
C GLU A 215 21.58 -21.55 6.19
N ASP A 216 21.51 -22.50 7.14
CA ASP A 216 21.05 -23.86 6.89
C ASP A 216 19.58 -23.95 6.47
N TYR A 217 18.73 -23.03 6.97
CA TYR A 217 17.32 -22.95 6.61
C TYR A 217 17.06 -22.08 5.38
N LYS A 218 17.85 -21.04 5.14
CA LYS A 218 17.71 -20.18 3.96
C LYS A 218 17.73 -20.99 2.66
N ALA A 219 18.62 -22.00 2.57
CA ALA A 219 18.73 -22.85 1.40
C ALA A 219 17.49 -23.75 1.19
N CYS A 220 16.63 -23.89 2.18
CA CYS A 220 15.38 -24.68 2.11
C CYS A 220 14.18 -23.86 1.65
N HIS A 221 14.30 -22.53 1.52
CA HIS A 221 13.21 -21.66 1.10
C HIS A 221 13.34 -21.31 -0.39
N LEU A 222 12.26 -21.54 -1.13
CA LEU A 222 12.16 -21.19 -2.54
C LEU A 222 10.90 -20.36 -2.77
N LEU A 223 11.08 -19.14 -3.29
CA LEU A 223 9.97 -18.34 -3.82
C LEU A 223 9.91 -18.55 -5.34
N TYR A 224 8.85 -19.21 -5.79
CA TYR A 224 8.64 -19.48 -7.20
C TYR A 224 7.55 -18.57 -7.77
N TYR A 225 7.90 -17.78 -8.79
CA TYR A 225 6.93 -16.97 -9.51
C TYR A 225 6.32 -17.79 -10.65
N THR A 226 5.01 -17.99 -10.59
CA THR A 226 4.28 -18.84 -11.55
C THR A 226 4.05 -18.19 -12.92
N GLY A 227 4.35 -16.89 -13.06
CA GLY A 227 4.02 -16.12 -14.26
C GLY A 227 2.53 -15.79 -14.42
N LEU A 228 1.68 -16.25 -13.51
CA LEU A 228 0.25 -15.98 -13.54
C LEU A 228 -0.03 -14.68 -12.77
N THR A 229 -0.42 -13.65 -13.49
CA THR A 229 -0.96 -12.44 -12.89
C THR A 229 -2.43 -12.68 -12.53
N ARG A 230 -2.73 -12.66 -11.23
CA ARG A 230 -4.13 -12.69 -10.79
C ARG A 230 -4.72 -11.30 -10.98
N THR A 231 -5.86 -11.24 -11.66
CA THR A 231 -6.69 -10.04 -11.60
C THR A 231 -7.31 -10.00 -10.20
N ALA A 232 -6.56 -9.44 -9.25
CA ALA A 232 -6.92 -9.39 -7.82
C ALA A 232 -8.36 -8.88 -7.62
N LYS A 233 -8.79 -7.95 -8.46
CA LYS A 233 -10.13 -7.34 -8.43
C LYS A 233 -11.26 -8.38 -8.54
N ASN A 234 -11.15 -9.39 -9.39
CA ASN A 234 -12.22 -10.37 -9.58
C ASN A 234 -12.31 -11.34 -8.39
N ILE A 235 -11.16 -11.79 -7.88
CA ILE A 235 -11.10 -12.69 -6.71
C ILE A 235 -11.57 -11.94 -5.46
N LEU A 236 -11.11 -10.71 -5.26
CA LEU A 236 -11.54 -9.86 -4.16
C LEU A 236 -13.06 -9.65 -4.20
N SER A 237 -13.62 -9.30 -5.37
CA SER A 237 -15.07 -9.09 -5.52
C SER A 237 -15.87 -10.34 -5.19
N GLU A 238 -15.40 -11.52 -5.57
CA GLU A 238 -16.07 -12.78 -5.26
C GLU A 238 -16.04 -13.11 -3.77
N ILE A 239 -14.89 -12.92 -3.11
CA ILE A 239 -14.73 -13.17 -1.67
C ILE A 239 -15.59 -12.18 -0.88
N VAL A 240 -15.50 -10.89 -1.19
CA VAL A 240 -16.28 -9.84 -0.53
C VAL A 240 -17.79 -10.05 -0.74
N ARG A 241 -18.22 -10.46 -1.94
CA ARG A 241 -19.61 -10.85 -2.20
C ARG A 241 -20.07 -11.97 -1.26
N GLY A 242 -19.27 -13.01 -1.08
CA GLY A 242 -19.58 -14.12 -0.16
C GLY A 242 -19.69 -13.66 1.29
N MET A 243 -18.87 -12.71 1.71
CA MET A 243 -18.96 -12.08 3.03
C MET A 243 -20.27 -11.30 3.20
N PHE A 244 -20.65 -10.46 2.23
CA PHE A 244 -21.90 -9.69 2.28
C PHE A 244 -23.13 -10.58 2.22
N LEU A 245 -23.09 -11.69 1.50
CA LEU A 245 -24.19 -12.64 1.43
C LEU A 245 -24.27 -13.58 2.65
N ASN A 246 -23.39 -13.41 3.64
CA ASN A 246 -23.30 -14.27 4.83
C ASN A 246 -23.25 -15.77 4.47
N GLU A 247 -22.47 -16.12 3.46
CA GLU A 247 -22.28 -17.52 3.07
C GLU A 247 -21.54 -18.29 4.19
N SER A 248 -22.28 -19.07 4.98
CA SER A 248 -21.76 -19.75 6.18
C SER A 248 -20.47 -20.54 5.91
N LYS A 249 -20.37 -21.22 4.76
CA LYS A 249 -19.16 -21.96 4.40
C LYS A 249 -17.94 -21.04 4.27
N ARG A 250 -18.09 -19.88 3.63
CA ARG A 250 -16.98 -18.93 3.45
C ARG A 250 -16.59 -18.27 4.76
N LEU A 251 -17.57 -17.89 5.58
CA LEU A 251 -17.31 -17.31 6.90
C LEU A 251 -16.61 -18.30 7.83
N ASN A 252 -16.98 -19.57 7.81
CA ASN A 252 -16.29 -20.61 8.58
C ASN A 252 -14.83 -20.78 8.13
N ILE A 253 -14.56 -20.79 6.82
CA ILE A 253 -13.19 -20.85 6.30
C ILE A 253 -12.37 -19.64 6.78
N LEU A 254 -12.92 -18.43 6.73
CA LEU A 254 -12.23 -17.24 7.24
C LEU A 254 -11.96 -17.34 8.74
N GLN A 255 -12.90 -17.88 9.52
CA GLN A 255 -12.69 -18.09 10.94
C GLN A 255 -11.60 -19.15 11.22
N GLU A 256 -11.54 -20.21 10.44
CA GLU A 256 -10.47 -21.21 10.52
C GLU A 256 -9.11 -20.58 10.14
N MET A 257 -9.03 -19.82 9.06
CA MET A 257 -7.81 -19.10 8.66
C MET A 257 -7.34 -18.14 9.75
N LYS A 258 -8.28 -17.45 10.39
CA LYS A 258 -7.99 -16.54 11.50
C LYS A 258 -7.40 -17.28 12.73
N THR A 259 -7.93 -18.46 13.02
CA THR A 259 -7.44 -19.33 14.11
C THR A 259 -6.05 -19.89 13.77
N HIS A 260 -5.86 -20.40 12.56
CA HIS A 260 -4.56 -20.92 12.11
C HIS A 260 -3.44 -19.89 12.19
N ALA A 261 -3.74 -18.60 12.00
CA ALA A 261 -2.75 -17.55 12.18
C ALA A 261 -2.24 -17.41 13.63
N LEU A 262 -3.03 -17.87 14.61
CA LEU A 262 -2.62 -17.89 16.01
C LEU A 262 -1.89 -19.19 16.40
N ASP A 263 -2.19 -20.27 15.69
CA ASP A 263 -1.58 -21.59 15.95
C ASP A 263 -0.18 -21.71 15.30
N MET A 264 0.15 -20.81 14.36
CA MET A 264 1.42 -20.77 13.66
C MET A 264 2.56 -20.18 14.51
#